data_1774d7ae0cf9eb8fc35243dea6a7bb4a
#
_entry.id   1774d7ae0cf9eb8fc35243dea6a7bb4a
#
_cell.length_a   1.000
_cell.length_b   1.000
_cell.length_c   1.000
_cell.angle_alpha   90.00
_cell.angle_beta   90.00
_cell.angle_gamma   90.00
#
_symmetry.space_group_name_H-M   'P 1'
#
loop_
_entity.id
_entity.type
_entity.pdbx_description
1 polymer ?
#
loop_
_entity_poly.entity_id
_entity_poly.type
_entity_poly.pdbx_seq_one_letter_code
_entity_poly.pdbx_strand_id
1 'polypeptide(L)'
;MGTAVRDAYEAELKAKGFQSDPAQMCAVEALQRCADAWEQYKNKRSNPIKKLINHPDIPRGVYMYGGVGRGKSFIMDCFFNAVPLRRKVRLHFHEFMREVQRELTLLKGTQDPLDVLGARVAKKYKLICFDEFHVADITDAMILYRLLLALFNNGVGFVTTSNFTPDGLYPDGLHRDRILPAIDLLNERMDVINVDNGTDYRRRALELAQLYHCPLGPEADAAMEQTFGQLAEVPDEKPVFKIESRELKPRRRAGGVIWFDFHELCVNPRSQNDYLELATQFHTVLLSNVPQMFVNMASPARRFTWLVDVLYDRRVKLIMSAAVPPEQLYTEGPLSHEFPRTVSRLNEMQSQEYLSLERRVVDTALT
;
A
#
# COMPACT_ATOMS: atom_id res chain seq x y z
N MET A 1 -21.86 14.83 -18.28
CA MET A 1 -21.08 13.93 -17.44
C MET A 1 -19.62 14.07 -17.86
N GLY A 2 -18.72 14.29 -16.93
CA GLY A 2 -17.29 14.34 -17.24
C GLY A 2 -16.77 12.96 -17.65
N THR A 3 -15.64 12.93 -18.35
CA THR A 3 -14.96 11.68 -18.78
C THR A 3 -13.56 11.58 -18.19
N ALA A 4 -13.16 12.56 -17.35
CA ALA A 4 -11.78 12.74 -16.90
C ALA A 4 -11.15 11.53 -16.21
N VAL A 5 -11.90 10.77 -15.40
CA VAL A 5 -11.39 9.56 -14.75
C VAL A 5 -11.24 8.44 -15.75
N ARG A 6 -12.23 8.29 -16.63
CA ARG A 6 -12.21 7.28 -17.69
C ARG A 6 -11.09 7.55 -18.71
N ASP A 7 -10.95 8.80 -19.14
CA ASP A 7 -9.91 9.20 -20.09
C ASP A 7 -8.51 8.97 -19.50
N ALA A 8 -8.31 9.29 -18.21
CA ALA A 8 -7.07 9.00 -17.50
C ALA A 8 -6.78 7.49 -17.44
N TYR A 9 -7.80 6.69 -17.13
CA TYR A 9 -7.68 5.23 -17.09
C TYR A 9 -7.31 4.65 -18.47
N GLU A 10 -8.01 5.05 -19.54
CA GLU A 10 -7.73 4.57 -20.92
C GLU A 10 -6.34 5.00 -21.42
N ALA A 11 -5.92 6.23 -21.10
CA ALA A 11 -4.59 6.73 -21.45
C ALA A 11 -3.47 5.92 -20.78
N GLU A 12 -3.63 5.63 -19.48
CA GLU A 12 -2.65 4.84 -18.71
C GLU A 12 -2.63 3.37 -19.14
N LEU A 13 -3.78 2.76 -19.45
CA LEU A 13 -3.83 1.40 -20.00
C LEU A 13 -3.03 1.32 -21.31
N LYS A 14 -3.23 2.31 -22.19
CA LYS A 14 -2.52 2.37 -23.45
C LYS A 14 -1.01 2.54 -23.27
N ALA A 15 -0.61 3.39 -22.32
CA ALA A 15 0.80 3.63 -22.01
C ALA A 15 1.51 2.37 -21.47
N LYS A 16 0.78 1.55 -20.67
CA LYS A 16 1.31 0.31 -20.07
C LYS A 16 1.08 -0.93 -20.93
N GLY A 17 0.38 -0.83 -22.07
CA GLY A 17 0.05 -1.96 -22.93
C GLY A 17 -0.95 -2.95 -22.32
N PHE A 18 -1.77 -2.51 -21.38
CA PHE A 18 -2.78 -3.33 -20.72
C PHE A 18 -4.13 -3.24 -21.45
N GLN A 19 -4.96 -4.27 -21.26
CA GLN A 19 -6.32 -4.29 -21.77
C GLN A 19 -7.31 -3.91 -20.66
N SER A 20 -8.41 -3.28 -21.06
CA SER A 20 -9.50 -2.94 -20.15
C SER A 20 -10.21 -4.21 -19.65
N ASP A 21 -10.63 -4.15 -18.40
CA ASP A 21 -11.27 -5.21 -17.66
C ASP A 21 -12.69 -4.76 -17.24
N PRO A 22 -13.73 -5.59 -17.43
CA PRO A 22 -15.09 -5.23 -17.04
C PRO A 22 -15.26 -4.88 -15.56
N ALA A 23 -14.57 -5.58 -14.65
CA ALA A 23 -14.65 -5.29 -13.21
C ALA A 23 -13.96 -3.96 -12.87
N GLN A 24 -12.81 -3.69 -13.49
CA GLN A 24 -12.13 -2.39 -13.38
C GLN A 24 -12.98 -1.27 -13.97
N MET A 25 -13.64 -1.49 -15.12
CA MET A 25 -14.52 -0.49 -15.74
C MET A 25 -15.69 -0.13 -14.84
N CYS A 26 -16.29 -1.09 -14.14
CA CYS A 26 -17.34 -0.82 -13.17
C CYS A 26 -16.86 0.14 -12.05
N ALA A 27 -15.65 -0.07 -11.55
CA ALA A 27 -15.04 0.82 -10.56
C ALA A 27 -14.73 2.21 -11.15
N VAL A 28 -14.19 2.27 -12.36
CA VAL A 28 -13.92 3.54 -13.08
C VAL A 28 -15.20 4.35 -13.26
N GLU A 29 -16.32 3.71 -13.63
CA GLU A 29 -17.62 4.37 -13.76
C GLU A 29 -18.16 4.89 -12.42
N ALA A 30 -18.01 4.11 -11.34
CA ALA A 30 -18.38 4.56 -10.00
C ALA A 30 -17.54 5.76 -9.55
N LEU A 31 -16.25 5.73 -9.79
CA LEU A 31 -15.35 6.85 -9.50
C LEU A 31 -15.60 8.07 -10.37
N GLN A 32 -16.00 7.88 -11.65
CA GLN A 32 -16.41 8.99 -12.49
C GLN A 32 -17.66 9.67 -11.93
N ARG A 33 -18.68 8.90 -11.52
CA ARG A 33 -19.87 9.45 -10.85
C ARG A 33 -19.49 10.21 -9.57
N CYS A 34 -18.58 9.68 -8.78
CA CYS A 34 -18.06 10.35 -7.58
C CYS A 34 -17.37 11.68 -7.93
N ALA A 35 -16.50 11.68 -8.95
CA ALA A 35 -15.81 12.89 -9.41
C ALA A 35 -16.79 13.98 -9.92
N ASP A 36 -17.80 13.59 -10.71
CA ASP A 36 -18.85 14.48 -11.20
C ASP A 36 -19.66 15.07 -10.02
N ALA A 37 -19.97 14.27 -9.01
CA ALA A 37 -20.66 14.73 -7.80
C ALA A 37 -19.81 15.74 -7.00
N TRP A 38 -18.50 15.52 -6.89
CA TRP A 38 -17.58 16.47 -6.28
C TRP A 38 -17.46 17.78 -7.07
N GLU A 39 -17.51 17.72 -8.39
CA GLU A 39 -17.55 18.92 -9.23
C GLU A 39 -18.83 19.73 -8.98
N GLN A 40 -19.98 19.07 -8.95
CA GLN A 40 -21.25 19.70 -8.61
C GLN A 40 -21.24 20.30 -7.20
N TYR A 41 -20.71 19.57 -6.20
CA TYR A 41 -20.52 20.06 -4.84
C TYR A 41 -19.70 21.34 -4.81
N LYS A 42 -18.56 21.36 -5.52
CA LYS A 42 -17.69 22.54 -5.65
C LYS A 42 -18.41 23.70 -6.30
N ASN A 43 -19.18 23.46 -7.38
CA ASN A 43 -19.92 24.50 -8.11
C ASN A 43 -21.05 25.12 -7.27
N LYS A 44 -21.75 24.30 -6.47
CA LYS A 44 -22.76 24.78 -5.51
C LYS A 44 -22.16 25.68 -4.42
N ARG A 45 -20.87 25.62 -4.18
CA ARG A 45 -20.11 26.38 -3.15
C ARG A 45 -19.01 27.28 -3.73
N SER A 46 -19.15 27.72 -4.98
CA SER A 46 -18.10 28.39 -5.74
C SER A 46 -17.74 29.81 -5.23
N ASN A 47 -18.64 30.48 -4.51
CA ASN A 47 -18.40 31.81 -3.93
C ASN A 47 -18.85 31.88 -2.46
N PRO A 48 -18.42 32.92 -1.68
CA PRO A 48 -18.75 33.04 -0.27
C PRO A 48 -20.24 33.04 0.05
N ILE A 49 -21.07 33.69 -0.80
CA ILE A 49 -22.52 33.76 -0.63
C ILE A 49 -23.14 32.38 -0.81
N LYS A 50 -22.75 31.67 -1.88
CA LYS A 50 -23.21 30.28 -2.12
C LYS A 50 -22.79 29.32 -1.02
N LYS A 51 -21.61 29.52 -0.40
CA LYS A 51 -21.15 28.73 0.75
C LYS A 51 -22.00 28.95 1.99
N LEU A 52 -22.53 30.14 2.18
CA LEU A 52 -23.36 30.48 3.33
C LEU A 52 -24.78 29.92 3.19
N ILE A 53 -25.32 29.94 1.95
CA ILE A 53 -26.71 29.54 1.68
C ILE A 53 -26.81 28.03 1.39
N ASN A 54 -25.84 27.46 0.66
CA ASN A 54 -25.90 26.08 0.21
C ASN A 54 -25.05 25.17 1.13
N HIS A 55 -25.73 24.21 1.76
CA HIS A 55 -25.11 23.15 2.55
C HIS A 55 -25.41 21.78 1.90
N PRO A 56 -24.89 21.53 0.68
CA PRO A 56 -25.12 20.24 0.03
C PRO A 56 -24.46 19.13 0.84
N ASP A 57 -25.08 17.96 0.83
CA ASP A 57 -24.47 16.75 1.35
C ASP A 57 -23.17 16.44 0.61
N ILE A 58 -22.23 15.85 1.33
CA ILE A 58 -21.01 15.38 0.70
C ILE A 58 -21.33 14.23 -0.27
N PRO A 59 -20.64 14.17 -1.42
CA PRO A 59 -20.82 13.08 -2.35
C PRO A 59 -20.57 11.70 -1.70
N ARG A 60 -21.36 10.73 -2.11
CA ARG A 60 -21.17 9.34 -1.73
C ARG A 60 -19.76 8.88 -2.16
N GLY A 61 -19.06 8.18 -1.28
CA GLY A 61 -17.72 7.68 -1.55
C GLY A 61 -17.72 6.41 -2.38
N VAL A 62 -16.53 5.88 -2.68
CA VAL A 62 -16.36 4.58 -3.34
C VAL A 62 -15.42 3.71 -2.52
N TYR A 63 -15.85 2.50 -2.19
CA TYR A 63 -15.07 1.47 -1.52
C TYR A 63 -14.77 0.36 -2.52
N MET A 64 -13.55 0.33 -3.04
CA MET A 64 -13.10 -0.69 -3.98
C MET A 64 -12.46 -1.85 -3.22
N TYR A 65 -12.95 -3.07 -3.45
CA TYR A 65 -12.36 -4.25 -2.84
C TYR A 65 -12.06 -5.34 -3.88
N GLY A 66 -11.18 -6.26 -3.50
CA GLY A 66 -10.78 -7.40 -4.34
C GLY A 66 -9.40 -7.88 -3.98
N GLY A 67 -8.96 -9.00 -4.52
CA GLY A 67 -7.65 -9.59 -4.30
C GLY A 67 -6.49 -8.64 -4.60
N VAL A 68 -5.31 -9.05 -4.21
CA VAL A 68 -4.05 -8.34 -4.52
C VAL A 68 -3.82 -8.35 -6.04
N GLY A 69 -3.23 -7.28 -6.59
CA GLY A 69 -2.88 -7.23 -8.02
C GLY A 69 -4.05 -6.99 -8.99
N ARG A 70 -5.22 -6.55 -8.49
CA ARG A 70 -6.40 -6.27 -9.32
C ARG A 70 -6.45 -4.85 -9.89
N GLY A 71 -5.37 -4.07 -9.73
CA GLY A 71 -5.28 -2.70 -10.23
C GLY A 71 -6.05 -1.65 -9.42
N LYS A 72 -6.45 -1.96 -8.17
CA LYS A 72 -7.18 -1.01 -7.31
C LYS A 72 -6.44 0.31 -7.12
N SER A 73 -5.14 0.24 -6.79
CA SER A 73 -4.29 1.41 -6.57
C SER A 73 -4.10 2.22 -7.84
N PHE A 74 -4.00 1.56 -8.98
CA PHE A 74 -3.94 2.16 -10.30
C PHE A 74 -5.22 2.96 -10.64
N ILE A 75 -6.40 2.37 -10.43
CA ILE A 75 -7.68 3.04 -10.65
C ILE A 75 -7.86 4.22 -9.68
N MET A 76 -7.44 4.05 -8.41
CA MET A 76 -7.40 5.13 -7.42
C MET A 76 -6.54 6.31 -7.88
N ASP A 77 -5.39 6.05 -8.50
CA ASP A 77 -4.49 7.07 -9.01
C ASP A 77 -5.15 7.88 -10.13
N CYS A 78 -5.79 7.20 -11.09
CA CYS A 78 -6.56 7.85 -12.14
C CYS A 78 -7.64 8.78 -11.57
N PHE A 79 -8.39 8.32 -10.57
CA PHE A 79 -9.39 9.13 -9.89
C PHE A 79 -8.77 10.30 -9.13
N PHE A 80 -7.75 10.04 -8.32
CA PHE A 80 -7.11 11.08 -7.51
C PHE A 80 -6.57 12.22 -8.37
N ASN A 81 -6.00 11.92 -9.52
CA ASN A 81 -5.50 12.93 -10.43
C ASN A 81 -6.63 13.70 -11.12
N ALA A 82 -7.70 13.03 -11.52
CA ALA A 82 -8.81 13.62 -12.28
C ALA A 82 -9.81 14.44 -11.44
N VAL A 83 -10.04 14.06 -10.16
CA VAL A 83 -11.04 14.74 -9.31
C VAL A 83 -10.70 16.21 -9.09
N PRO A 84 -11.63 17.17 -9.36
CA PRO A 84 -11.32 18.61 -9.42
C PRO A 84 -11.31 19.28 -8.05
N LEU A 85 -10.66 18.66 -7.06
CA LEU A 85 -10.51 19.18 -5.70
C LEU A 85 -9.06 19.55 -5.39
N ARG A 86 -8.85 20.71 -4.75
CA ARG A 86 -7.52 21.12 -4.26
C ARG A 86 -7.19 20.54 -2.87
N ARG A 87 -8.22 20.37 -2.04
CA ARG A 87 -8.10 19.90 -0.65
C ARG A 87 -8.36 18.40 -0.62
N LYS A 88 -7.51 17.64 -1.29
CA LYS A 88 -7.51 16.18 -1.32
C LYS A 88 -6.16 15.64 -0.86
N VAL A 89 -6.17 14.45 -0.29
CA VAL A 89 -4.96 13.73 0.12
C VAL A 89 -5.14 12.24 -0.18
N ARG A 90 -4.06 11.58 -0.51
CA ARG A 90 -3.97 10.13 -0.64
C ARG A 90 -2.89 9.62 0.30
N LEU A 91 -3.19 8.58 1.04
CA LEU A 91 -2.28 8.00 2.04
C LEU A 91 -2.72 6.57 2.38
N HIS A 92 -1.80 5.79 2.91
CA HIS A 92 -2.11 4.47 3.44
C HIS A 92 -2.91 4.56 4.73
N PHE A 93 -3.92 3.70 4.87
CA PHE A 93 -4.82 3.74 6.03
C PHE A 93 -4.07 3.55 7.35
N HIS A 94 -3.11 2.64 7.42
CA HIS A 94 -2.33 2.41 8.64
C HIS A 94 -1.45 3.61 9.03
N GLU A 95 -0.91 4.36 8.06
CA GLU A 95 -0.15 5.61 8.34
C GLU A 95 -1.08 6.68 8.93
N PHE A 96 -2.29 6.78 8.40
CA PHE A 96 -3.31 7.67 8.93
C PHE A 96 -3.71 7.29 10.37
N MET A 97 -3.96 6.01 10.66
CA MET A 97 -4.33 5.56 12.00
C MET A 97 -3.20 5.78 13.01
N ARG A 98 -1.96 5.60 12.62
CA ARG A 98 -0.79 5.92 13.45
C ARG A 98 -0.73 7.41 13.81
N GLU A 99 -1.01 8.27 12.85
CA GLU A 99 -1.09 9.72 13.09
C GLU A 99 -2.28 10.07 14.00
N VAL A 100 -3.43 9.45 13.81
CA VAL A 100 -4.62 9.60 14.66
C VAL A 100 -4.28 9.24 16.11
N GLN A 101 -3.64 8.11 16.37
CA GLN A 101 -3.25 7.67 17.70
C GLN A 101 -2.27 8.66 18.36
N ARG A 102 -1.32 9.20 17.58
CA ARG A 102 -0.39 10.24 18.04
C ARG A 102 -1.13 11.52 18.44
N GLU A 103 -2.03 12.01 17.60
CA GLU A 103 -2.84 13.20 17.86
C GLU A 103 -3.76 13.01 19.08
N LEU A 104 -4.38 11.83 19.24
CA LEU A 104 -5.19 11.52 20.42
C LEU A 104 -4.37 11.55 21.71
N THR A 105 -3.10 11.14 21.66
CA THR A 105 -2.20 11.27 22.81
C THR A 105 -1.97 12.72 23.20
N LEU A 106 -1.88 13.62 22.23
CA LEU A 106 -1.74 15.08 22.48
C LEU A 106 -3.04 15.75 22.95
N LEU A 107 -4.19 15.10 22.66
CA LEU A 107 -5.52 15.59 23.06
C LEU A 107 -6.02 14.97 24.40
N LYS A 108 -5.15 14.33 25.17
CA LYS A 108 -5.52 13.81 26.49
C LYS A 108 -6.12 14.90 27.38
N GLY A 109 -7.29 14.60 27.97
CA GLY A 109 -8.03 15.56 28.81
C GLY A 109 -8.96 16.49 28.03
N THR A 110 -8.99 16.42 26.70
CA THR A 110 -9.97 17.15 25.88
C THR A 110 -11.29 16.36 25.85
N GLN A 111 -12.41 17.06 25.96
CA GLN A 111 -13.72 16.46 25.72
C GLN A 111 -13.87 16.12 24.24
N ASP A 112 -14.33 14.90 23.91
CA ASP A 112 -14.55 14.40 22.56
C ASP A 112 -13.36 14.61 21.59
N PRO A 113 -12.18 14.02 21.88
CA PRO A 113 -10.97 14.29 21.12
C PRO A 113 -11.06 13.88 19.66
N LEU A 114 -11.88 12.88 19.32
CA LEU A 114 -12.11 12.44 17.91
C LEU A 114 -12.88 13.50 17.11
N ASP A 115 -13.83 14.20 17.72
CA ASP A 115 -14.57 15.29 17.05
C ASP A 115 -13.65 16.48 16.79
N VAL A 116 -12.80 16.82 17.75
CA VAL A 116 -11.77 17.88 17.60
C VAL A 116 -10.81 17.49 16.46
N LEU A 117 -10.37 16.25 16.42
CA LEU A 117 -9.49 15.75 15.35
C LEU A 117 -10.20 15.79 14.00
N GLY A 118 -11.44 15.31 13.91
CA GLY A 118 -12.26 15.36 12.71
C GLY A 118 -12.40 16.77 12.14
N ALA A 119 -12.65 17.76 13.01
CA ALA A 119 -12.70 19.16 12.62
C ALA A 119 -11.34 19.70 12.13
N ARG A 120 -10.22 19.30 12.74
CA ARG A 120 -8.87 19.67 12.29
C ARG A 120 -8.55 19.10 10.92
N VAL A 121 -8.84 17.81 10.69
CA VAL A 121 -8.64 17.14 9.40
C VAL A 121 -9.51 17.78 8.33
N ALA A 122 -10.77 18.07 8.62
CA ALA A 122 -11.72 18.72 7.71
C ALA A 122 -11.33 20.16 7.31
N LYS A 123 -10.51 20.84 8.10
CA LYS A 123 -9.90 22.13 7.70
C LYS A 123 -8.85 21.97 6.61
N LYS A 124 -8.14 20.84 6.59
CA LYS A 124 -7.08 20.56 5.62
C LYS A 124 -7.64 19.89 4.35
N TYR A 125 -8.50 18.89 4.52
CA TYR A 125 -8.93 18.01 3.44
C TYR A 125 -10.46 17.97 3.31
N LYS A 126 -10.95 17.80 2.09
CA LYS A 126 -12.35 17.54 1.75
C LYS A 126 -12.56 16.13 1.21
N LEU A 127 -11.51 15.54 0.66
CA LEU A 127 -11.49 14.17 0.18
C LEU A 127 -10.22 13.50 0.68
N ILE A 128 -10.39 12.32 1.26
CA ILE A 128 -9.28 11.44 1.63
C ILE A 128 -9.41 10.16 0.81
N CYS A 129 -8.34 9.81 0.11
CA CYS A 129 -8.20 8.54 -0.57
C CYS A 129 -7.31 7.63 0.28
N PHE A 130 -7.87 6.52 0.74
CA PHE A 130 -7.13 5.54 1.53
C PHE A 130 -6.69 4.36 0.66
N ASP A 131 -5.40 4.13 0.60
CA ASP A 131 -4.88 2.86 0.10
C ASP A 131 -4.83 1.83 1.23
N GLU A 132 -5.10 0.58 0.89
CA GLU A 132 -5.03 -0.58 1.78
C GLU A 132 -5.84 -0.38 3.09
N PHE A 133 -7.12 -0.03 2.94
CA PHE A 133 -8.01 0.10 4.09
C PHE A 133 -8.19 -1.26 4.77
N HIS A 134 -7.57 -1.41 5.92
CA HIS A 134 -7.53 -2.65 6.68
C HIS A 134 -7.42 -2.34 8.17
N VAL A 135 -8.20 -3.04 9.00
CA VAL A 135 -8.17 -2.91 10.45
C VAL A 135 -7.44 -4.12 11.02
N ALA A 136 -6.24 -3.90 11.56
CA ALA A 136 -5.38 -4.97 12.05
C ALA A 136 -5.44 -5.15 13.57
N ASP A 137 -5.77 -4.12 14.34
CA ASP A 137 -5.73 -4.18 15.79
C ASP A 137 -7.01 -3.65 16.46
N ILE A 138 -7.16 -4.00 17.73
CA ILE A 138 -8.33 -3.63 18.55
C ILE A 138 -8.41 -2.12 18.80
N THR A 139 -7.28 -1.42 18.89
CA THR A 139 -7.25 0.02 19.16
C THR A 139 -7.88 0.77 18.01
N ASP A 140 -7.53 0.40 16.77
CA ASP A 140 -8.11 0.96 15.56
C ASP A 140 -9.60 0.62 15.46
N ALA A 141 -9.98 -0.65 15.70
CA ALA A 141 -11.37 -1.08 15.68
C ALA A 141 -12.26 -0.28 16.67
N MET A 142 -11.76 0.00 17.85
CA MET A 142 -12.48 0.73 18.92
C MET A 142 -12.77 2.18 18.57
N ILE A 143 -11.89 2.85 17.83
CA ILE A 143 -12.03 4.28 17.50
C ILE A 143 -12.59 4.55 16.12
N LEU A 144 -12.58 3.56 15.22
CA LEU A 144 -12.86 3.72 13.80
C LEU A 144 -14.23 4.34 13.54
N TYR A 145 -15.30 3.84 14.17
CA TYR A 145 -16.65 4.35 13.99
C TYR A 145 -16.75 5.84 14.32
N ARG A 146 -16.31 6.22 15.51
CA ARG A 146 -16.38 7.63 15.95
C ARG A 146 -15.51 8.53 15.09
N LEU A 147 -14.34 8.05 14.68
CA LEU A 147 -13.44 8.79 13.79
C LEU A 147 -14.07 9.04 12.42
N LEU A 148 -14.59 7.99 11.75
CA LEU A 148 -15.27 8.12 10.47
C LEU A 148 -16.50 9.02 10.57
N LEU A 149 -17.31 8.84 11.61
CA LEU A 149 -18.50 9.67 11.85
C LEU A 149 -18.13 11.15 12.02
N ALA A 150 -17.10 11.45 12.82
CA ALA A 150 -16.60 12.80 13.02
C ALA A 150 -16.10 13.42 11.70
N LEU A 151 -15.41 12.65 10.86
CA LEU A 151 -14.93 13.11 9.56
C LEU A 151 -16.08 13.35 8.58
N PHE A 152 -17.04 12.45 8.46
CA PHE A 152 -18.24 12.64 7.62
C PHE A 152 -19.06 13.86 8.08
N ASN A 153 -19.30 14.01 9.37
CA ASN A 153 -20.07 15.14 9.93
C ASN A 153 -19.37 16.48 9.67
N ASN A 154 -18.05 16.50 9.57
CA ASN A 154 -17.28 17.68 9.20
C ASN A 154 -17.11 17.88 7.68
N GLY A 155 -17.79 17.07 6.87
CA GLY A 155 -17.85 17.22 5.41
C GLY A 155 -16.57 16.74 4.71
N VAL A 156 -15.98 15.64 5.19
CA VAL A 156 -14.89 14.89 4.54
C VAL A 156 -15.48 13.66 3.88
N GLY A 157 -15.24 13.47 2.58
CA GLY A 157 -15.59 12.27 1.85
C GLY A 157 -14.41 11.34 1.69
N PHE A 158 -14.68 10.09 1.35
CA PHE A 158 -13.68 9.04 1.22
C PHE A 158 -13.78 8.30 -0.11
N VAL A 159 -12.63 7.86 -0.61
CA VAL A 159 -12.50 6.78 -1.59
C VAL A 159 -11.45 5.82 -1.05
N THR A 160 -11.73 4.53 -1.05
CA THR A 160 -10.83 3.55 -0.40
C THR A 160 -10.56 2.36 -1.31
N THR A 161 -9.35 1.80 -1.18
CA THR A 161 -9.03 0.46 -1.68
C THR A 161 -8.84 -0.50 -0.52
N SER A 162 -9.32 -1.73 -0.65
CA SER A 162 -9.17 -2.79 0.35
C SER A 162 -9.02 -4.16 -0.31
N ASN A 163 -8.47 -5.11 0.42
CA ASN A 163 -8.52 -6.52 0.01
C ASN A 163 -9.77 -7.24 0.55
N PHE A 164 -10.52 -6.58 1.42
CA PHE A 164 -11.70 -7.13 2.10
C PHE A 164 -12.95 -6.31 1.77
N THR A 165 -14.11 -6.95 1.77
CA THR A 165 -15.39 -6.23 1.84
C THR A 165 -15.49 -5.46 3.15
N PRO A 166 -16.35 -4.43 3.27
CA PRO A 166 -16.60 -3.81 4.58
C PRO A 166 -16.98 -4.84 5.65
N ASP A 167 -17.85 -5.80 5.32
CA ASP A 167 -18.28 -6.86 6.25
C ASP A 167 -17.16 -7.84 6.61
N GLY A 168 -16.15 -7.96 5.76
CA GLY A 168 -14.94 -8.77 5.97
C GLY A 168 -13.82 -8.06 6.74
N LEU A 169 -14.03 -6.82 7.20
CA LEU A 169 -13.05 -6.13 8.04
C LEU A 169 -13.01 -6.73 9.45
N TYR A 170 -11.81 -7.02 9.95
CA TYR A 170 -11.56 -7.50 11.31
C TYR A 170 -12.41 -8.74 11.68
N PRO A 171 -12.41 -9.84 10.88
CA PRO A 171 -13.39 -10.92 10.97
C PRO A 171 -13.32 -11.69 12.30
N ASP A 172 -12.11 -12.01 12.77
CA ASP A 172 -11.86 -12.80 13.98
C ASP A 172 -11.31 -11.93 15.13
N GLY A 173 -11.49 -10.61 15.03
CA GLY A 173 -10.92 -9.67 15.97
C GLY A 173 -11.64 -9.66 17.34
N LEU A 174 -10.87 -9.42 18.40
CA LEU A 174 -11.40 -9.26 19.74
C LEU A 174 -12.36 -8.05 19.79
N HIS A 175 -13.55 -8.22 20.39
CA HIS A 175 -14.60 -7.19 20.42
C HIS A 175 -15.06 -6.72 19.05
N ARG A 176 -15.25 -7.64 18.10
CA ARG A 176 -15.73 -7.33 16.75
C ARG A 176 -17.03 -6.52 16.71
N ASP A 177 -17.88 -6.64 17.73
CA ASP A 177 -19.09 -5.83 17.91
C ASP A 177 -18.82 -4.31 17.84
N ARG A 178 -17.62 -3.87 18.21
CA ARG A 178 -17.24 -2.46 18.20
C ARG A 178 -16.97 -1.88 16.81
N ILE A 179 -16.61 -2.70 15.85
CA ILE A 179 -16.39 -2.25 14.48
C ILE A 179 -17.67 -2.29 13.62
N LEU A 180 -18.66 -3.09 14.00
CA LEU A 180 -19.91 -3.22 13.22
C LEU A 180 -20.56 -1.87 12.87
N PRO A 181 -20.68 -0.87 13.78
CA PRO A 181 -21.21 0.43 13.43
C PRO A 181 -20.35 1.18 12.38
N ALA A 182 -19.04 0.93 12.33
CA ALA A 182 -18.17 1.50 11.29
C ALA A 182 -18.43 0.82 9.93
N ILE A 183 -18.64 -0.50 9.93
CA ILE A 183 -18.99 -1.27 8.74
C ILE A 183 -20.33 -0.78 8.17
N ASP A 184 -21.36 -0.63 9.02
CA ASP A 184 -22.68 -0.10 8.63
C ASP A 184 -22.55 1.29 8.02
N LEU A 185 -21.76 2.17 8.64
CA LEU A 185 -21.50 3.53 8.15
C LEU A 185 -20.80 3.53 6.78
N LEU A 186 -19.83 2.65 6.57
CA LEU A 186 -19.16 2.49 5.28
C LEU A 186 -20.14 2.03 4.20
N ASN A 187 -20.95 1.02 4.49
CA ASN A 187 -21.98 0.52 3.56
C ASN A 187 -23.04 1.58 3.26
N GLU A 188 -23.43 2.39 4.25
CA GLU A 188 -24.37 3.50 4.05
C GLU A 188 -23.81 4.63 3.19
N ARG A 189 -22.55 5.01 3.42
CA ARG A 189 -21.94 6.23 2.86
C ARG A 189 -21.11 6.02 1.61
N MET A 190 -20.82 4.78 1.24
CA MET A 190 -19.96 4.46 0.11
C MET A 190 -20.61 3.44 -0.84
N ASP A 191 -20.27 3.55 -2.12
CA ASP A 191 -20.58 2.53 -3.11
C ASP A 191 -19.51 1.43 -3.04
N VAL A 192 -19.91 0.22 -2.65
CA VAL A 192 -19.00 -0.92 -2.48
C VAL A 192 -18.88 -1.66 -3.81
N ILE A 193 -17.69 -1.64 -4.40
CA ILE A 193 -17.41 -2.16 -5.74
C ILE A 193 -16.37 -3.27 -5.69
N ASN A 194 -16.73 -4.43 -6.22
CA ASN A 194 -15.79 -5.53 -6.44
C ASN A 194 -14.97 -5.28 -7.71
N VAL A 195 -13.64 -5.27 -7.57
CA VAL A 195 -12.69 -5.10 -8.69
C VAL A 195 -12.03 -6.43 -9.07
N ASP A 196 -12.49 -7.54 -8.49
CA ASP A 196 -11.89 -8.86 -8.71
C ASP A 196 -12.52 -9.56 -9.92
N ASN A 197 -11.72 -9.79 -10.95
CA ASN A 197 -12.06 -10.59 -12.13
C ASN A 197 -11.32 -11.94 -12.18
N GLY A 198 -10.60 -12.30 -11.12
CA GLY A 198 -9.76 -13.49 -11.09
C GLY A 198 -8.37 -13.33 -11.73
N THR A 199 -8.04 -12.21 -12.38
CA THR A 199 -6.75 -11.97 -13.02
C THR A 199 -5.82 -11.15 -12.14
N ASP A 200 -4.68 -11.69 -11.73
CA ASP A 200 -3.62 -10.94 -11.04
C ASP A 200 -2.62 -10.35 -12.06
N TYR A 201 -2.76 -9.07 -12.34
CA TYR A 201 -1.89 -8.35 -13.29
C TYR A 201 -0.44 -8.25 -12.83
N ARG A 202 -0.18 -8.21 -11.51
CA ARG A 202 1.19 -8.21 -10.95
C ARG A 202 1.85 -9.56 -11.18
N ARG A 203 1.10 -10.64 -10.98
CA ARG A 203 1.60 -12.00 -11.22
C ARG A 203 2.08 -12.12 -12.66
N ARG A 204 1.31 -11.64 -13.63
CA ARG A 204 1.71 -11.66 -15.04
C ARG A 204 2.98 -10.86 -15.29
N ALA A 205 3.13 -9.68 -14.66
CA ALA A 205 4.35 -8.88 -14.77
C ALA A 205 5.56 -9.59 -14.12
N LEU A 206 5.36 -10.22 -12.95
CA LEU A 206 6.40 -11.01 -12.27
C LEU A 206 6.78 -12.29 -13.03
N GLU A 207 5.81 -12.97 -13.65
CA GLU A 207 6.05 -14.17 -14.46
C GLU A 207 6.90 -13.88 -15.72
N LEU A 208 6.84 -12.65 -16.22
CA LEU A 208 7.64 -12.19 -17.36
C LEU A 208 8.97 -11.56 -16.96
N ALA A 209 9.12 -11.17 -15.68
CA ALA A 209 10.32 -10.53 -15.18
C ALA A 209 11.39 -11.57 -14.78
N GLN A 210 12.64 -11.25 -15.09
CA GLN A 210 13.75 -11.93 -14.46
C GLN A 210 13.87 -11.42 -13.02
N LEU A 211 13.83 -12.30 -12.04
CA LEU A 211 13.80 -11.93 -10.62
C LEU A 211 15.19 -11.84 -9.98
N TYR A 212 16.18 -12.44 -10.60
CA TYR A 212 17.57 -12.45 -10.16
C TYR A 212 18.49 -12.01 -11.30
N HIS A 213 19.13 -10.86 -11.14
CA HIS A 213 20.02 -10.26 -12.13
C HIS A 213 21.47 -10.43 -11.68
N CYS A 214 22.27 -11.11 -12.50
CA CYS A 214 23.68 -11.39 -12.24
C CYS A 214 24.44 -11.46 -13.59
N PRO A 215 25.63 -10.89 -13.70
CA PRO A 215 26.38 -10.12 -12.69
C PRO A 215 25.86 -8.69 -12.50
N LEU A 216 26.39 -7.98 -11.49
CA LEU A 216 26.15 -6.53 -11.32
C LEU A 216 26.70 -5.74 -12.53
N GLY A 217 26.00 -4.66 -12.85
CA GLY A 217 26.41 -3.77 -13.93
C GLY A 217 25.24 -2.96 -14.50
N PRO A 218 25.49 -2.10 -15.49
CA PRO A 218 24.48 -1.22 -16.07
C PRO A 218 23.26 -1.97 -16.62
N GLU A 219 23.44 -3.18 -17.15
CA GLU A 219 22.34 -4.03 -17.65
C GLU A 219 21.41 -4.50 -16.52
N ALA A 220 22.02 -4.95 -15.40
CA ALA A 220 21.25 -5.33 -14.23
C ALA A 220 20.50 -4.13 -13.61
N ASP A 221 21.16 -2.96 -13.55
CA ASP A 221 20.52 -1.73 -13.06
C ASP A 221 19.35 -1.31 -13.96
N ALA A 222 19.52 -1.34 -15.28
CA ALA A 222 18.46 -1.03 -16.23
C ALA A 222 17.28 -2.01 -16.13
N ALA A 223 17.56 -3.30 -15.97
CA ALA A 223 16.53 -4.33 -15.77
C ALA A 223 15.76 -4.13 -14.46
N MET A 224 16.44 -3.79 -13.37
CA MET A 224 15.81 -3.45 -12.08
C MET A 224 14.91 -2.22 -12.19
N GLU A 225 15.36 -1.16 -12.88
CA GLU A 225 14.55 0.04 -13.15
C GLU A 225 13.32 -0.28 -13.99
N GLN A 226 13.47 -1.05 -15.04
CA GLN A 226 12.35 -1.49 -15.88
C GLN A 226 11.34 -2.31 -15.07
N THR A 227 11.81 -3.28 -14.29
CA THR A 227 10.97 -4.14 -13.46
C THR A 227 10.23 -3.32 -12.40
N PHE A 228 10.90 -2.38 -11.73
CA PHE A 228 10.24 -1.48 -10.80
C PHE A 228 9.12 -0.68 -11.49
N GLY A 229 9.39 -0.10 -12.66
CA GLY A 229 8.40 0.66 -13.43
C GLY A 229 7.19 -0.16 -13.89
N GLN A 230 7.37 -1.46 -14.17
CA GLN A 230 6.30 -2.38 -14.53
C GLN A 230 5.42 -2.77 -13.33
N LEU A 231 6.03 -2.90 -12.14
CA LEU A 231 5.36 -3.30 -10.91
C LEU A 231 4.77 -2.12 -10.15
N ALA A 232 5.30 -0.92 -10.35
CA ALA A 232 4.77 0.31 -9.76
C ALA A 232 3.40 0.64 -10.36
N GLU A 233 2.36 0.50 -9.56
CA GLU A 233 0.97 0.83 -9.97
C GLU A 233 0.67 2.33 -9.89
N VAL A 234 1.49 3.05 -9.13
CA VAL A 234 1.34 4.48 -8.81
C VAL A 234 2.67 5.21 -9.04
N PRO A 235 2.64 6.55 -9.19
CA PRO A 235 3.86 7.35 -9.24
C PRO A 235 4.73 7.19 -8.00
N ASP A 236 6.02 7.47 -8.16
CA ASP A 236 6.98 7.43 -7.07
C ASP A 236 6.55 8.32 -5.90
N GLU A 237 6.61 7.76 -4.73
CA GLU A 237 6.43 8.46 -3.46
C GLU A 237 7.77 9.02 -2.97
N LYS A 238 7.73 9.84 -1.89
CA LYS A 238 8.97 10.31 -1.26
C LYS A 238 9.83 9.13 -0.82
N PRO A 239 11.12 9.10 -1.16
CA PRO A 239 12.02 8.00 -0.85
C PRO A 239 12.45 8.01 0.64
N VAL A 240 11.48 8.01 1.53
CA VAL A 240 11.65 7.94 2.98
C VAL A 240 10.67 6.94 3.52
N PHE A 241 11.17 5.98 4.27
CA PHE A 241 10.38 4.98 4.95
C PHE A 241 10.77 4.94 6.42
N LYS A 242 9.80 5.09 7.31
CA LYS A 242 10.03 5.11 8.75
C LYS A 242 9.55 3.82 9.38
N ILE A 243 10.45 3.15 10.10
CA ILE A 243 10.14 2.02 10.95
C ILE A 243 10.41 2.43 12.39
N GLU A 244 9.35 2.49 13.21
CA GLU A 244 9.42 2.98 14.59
C GLU A 244 10.08 4.38 14.65
N SER A 245 11.27 4.49 15.28
CA SER A 245 12.05 5.73 15.38
C SER A 245 13.15 5.87 14.33
N ARG A 246 13.30 4.89 13.42
CA ARG A 246 14.37 4.84 12.42
C ARG A 246 13.87 5.23 11.04
N GLU A 247 14.69 5.94 10.29
CA GLU A 247 14.43 6.32 8.92
C GLU A 247 15.28 5.45 7.99
N LEU A 248 14.62 4.78 7.04
CA LEU A 248 15.24 4.02 5.98
C LEU A 248 15.11 4.82 4.67
N LYS A 249 16.16 4.77 3.86
CA LYS A 249 16.24 5.48 2.58
C LYS A 249 16.14 4.49 1.42
N PRO A 250 14.92 4.20 0.92
CA PRO A 250 14.79 3.43 -0.29
C PRO A 250 15.33 4.21 -1.50
N ARG A 251 15.77 3.52 -2.53
CA ARG A 251 16.08 4.14 -3.83
C ARG A 251 14.80 4.69 -4.47
N ARG A 252 13.74 3.88 -4.45
CA ARG A 252 12.40 4.23 -4.96
C ARG A 252 11.32 3.57 -4.10
N ARG A 253 10.15 4.18 -4.07
CA ARG A 253 8.95 3.64 -3.43
C ARG A 253 7.73 4.04 -4.26
N ALA A 254 6.83 3.09 -4.53
CA ALA A 254 5.58 3.34 -5.24
C ALA A 254 4.50 2.34 -4.80
N GLY A 255 3.53 2.79 -4.03
CA GLY A 255 2.49 1.92 -3.47
C GLY A 255 3.07 0.76 -2.66
N GLY A 256 2.65 -0.46 -2.96
CA GLY A 256 3.15 -1.68 -2.29
C GLY A 256 4.49 -2.21 -2.80
N VAL A 257 5.24 -1.45 -3.61
CA VAL A 257 6.56 -1.81 -4.13
C VAL A 257 7.63 -0.87 -3.56
N ILE A 258 8.72 -1.43 -3.06
CA ILE A 258 9.83 -0.65 -2.50
C ILE A 258 11.18 -1.22 -2.95
N TRP A 259 12.13 -0.32 -3.20
CA TRP A 259 13.46 -0.67 -3.70
C TRP A 259 14.56 -0.12 -2.79
N PHE A 260 15.40 -1.01 -2.31
CA PHE A 260 16.55 -0.68 -1.48
C PHE A 260 17.87 -1.10 -2.12
N ASP A 261 18.94 -0.45 -1.68
CA ASP A 261 20.30 -0.93 -1.85
C ASP A 261 20.64 -1.94 -0.74
N PHE A 262 21.49 -2.93 -1.04
CA PHE A 262 21.96 -3.91 -0.05
C PHE A 262 22.60 -3.24 1.17
N HIS A 263 23.33 -2.16 0.95
CA HIS A 263 23.95 -1.42 2.04
C HIS A 263 22.92 -0.93 3.06
N GLU A 264 21.81 -0.41 2.58
CA GLU A 264 20.75 0.16 3.45
C GLU A 264 20.08 -0.91 4.32
N LEU A 265 19.78 -2.08 3.76
CA LEU A 265 19.08 -3.14 4.49
C LEU A 265 19.99 -4.11 5.24
N CYS A 266 21.20 -4.38 4.73
CA CYS A 266 22.04 -5.46 5.25
C CYS A 266 23.36 -5.00 5.87
N VAL A 267 23.94 -3.86 5.43
CA VAL A 267 25.18 -3.33 6.03
C VAL A 267 24.85 -2.44 7.23
N ASN A 268 23.90 -1.53 7.09
CA ASN A 268 23.42 -0.73 8.21
C ASN A 268 22.79 -1.62 9.31
N PRO A 269 22.89 -1.23 10.59
CA PRO A 269 22.31 -2.00 11.69
C PRO A 269 20.78 -2.12 11.53
N ARG A 270 20.29 -3.35 11.33
CA ARG A 270 18.88 -3.72 11.22
C ARG A 270 18.56 -4.91 12.11
N SER A 271 17.34 -4.96 12.59
CA SER A 271 16.80 -6.08 13.35
C SER A 271 15.80 -6.88 12.52
N GLN A 272 15.46 -8.06 12.95
CA GLN A 272 14.44 -8.88 12.31
C GLN A 272 13.06 -8.19 12.31
N ASN A 273 12.76 -7.38 13.34
CA ASN A 273 11.52 -6.60 13.41
C ASN A 273 11.43 -5.55 12.31
N ASP A 274 12.56 -4.95 11.89
CA ASP A 274 12.57 -4.02 10.77
C ASP A 274 12.09 -4.71 9.47
N TYR A 275 12.49 -5.96 9.26
CA TYR A 275 12.06 -6.74 8.08
C TYR A 275 10.62 -7.24 8.19
N LEU A 276 10.13 -7.55 9.39
CA LEU A 276 8.73 -7.89 9.61
C LEU A 276 7.82 -6.70 9.29
N GLU A 277 8.18 -5.52 9.75
CA GLU A 277 7.46 -4.28 9.43
C GLU A 277 7.48 -3.98 7.92
N LEU A 278 8.64 -4.14 7.27
CA LEU A 278 8.78 -4.02 5.82
C LEU A 278 7.82 -4.99 5.09
N ALA A 279 7.81 -6.25 5.51
CA ALA A 279 6.97 -7.29 4.92
C ALA A 279 5.47 -7.08 5.19
N THR A 280 5.11 -6.33 6.24
CA THR A 280 3.72 -5.95 6.55
C THR A 280 3.22 -4.86 5.62
N GLN A 281 4.08 -3.95 5.16
CA GLN A 281 3.67 -2.80 4.36
C GLN A 281 3.81 -3.05 2.85
N PHE A 282 4.81 -3.83 2.42
CA PHE A 282 5.10 -4.05 1.00
C PHE A 282 4.88 -5.49 0.58
N HIS A 283 4.32 -5.68 -0.61
CA HIS A 283 4.15 -7.01 -1.22
C HIS A 283 5.33 -7.39 -2.13
N THR A 284 6.13 -6.41 -2.56
CA THR A 284 7.30 -6.61 -3.42
C THR A 284 8.45 -5.73 -2.96
N VAL A 285 9.59 -6.34 -2.77
CA VAL A 285 10.85 -5.68 -2.39
C VAL A 285 11.86 -5.88 -3.52
N LEU A 286 12.45 -4.80 -3.99
CA LEU A 286 13.62 -4.85 -4.86
C LEU A 286 14.87 -4.61 -4.01
N LEU A 287 15.91 -5.39 -4.23
CA LEU A 287 17.20 -5.29 -3.53
C LEU A 287 18.34 -5.29 -4.54
N SER A 288 19.02 -4.18 -4.67
CA SER A 288 20.15 -4.05 -5.60
C SER A 288 21.51 -4.13 -4.90
N ASN A 289 22.55 -4.41 -5.71
CA ASN A 289 23.95 -4.39 -5.31
C ASN A 289 24.30 -5.39 -4.22
N VAL A 290 23.72 -6.59 -4.25
CA VAL A 290 24.12 -7.67 -3.34
C VAL A 290 25.51 -8.16 -3.73
N PRO A 291 26.52 -7.95 -2.88
CA PRO A 291 27.89 -8.38 -3.20
C PRO A 291 28.06 -9.88 -2.96
N GLN A 292 29.13 -10.47 -3.50
CA GLN A 292 29.65 -11.68 -2.93
C GLN A 292 30.16 -11.36 -1.51
N MET A 293 29.66 -12.09 -0.52
CA MET A 293 29.96 -11.87 0.88
C MET A 293 31.07 -12.84 1.34
N PHE A 294 32.05 -12.33 2.09
CA PHE A 294 33.15 -13.09 2.63
C PHE A 294 33.09 -13.16 4.16
N VAL A 295 34.07 -13.84 4.78
CA VAL A 295 34.10 -14.06 6.24
C VAL A 295 33.97 -12.76 7.05
N ASN A 296 34.57 -11.66 6.58
CA ASN A 296 34.48 -10.34 7.21
C ASN A 296 33.09 -9.68 7.09
N MET A 297 32.19 -10.23 6.28
CA MET A 297 30.84 -9.78 6.09
C MET A 297 29.78 -10.66 6.82
N ALA A 298 30.19 -11.41 7.83
CA ALA A 298 29.29 -12.30 8.58
C ALA A 298 28.03 -11.59 9.13
N SER A 299 28.15 -10.35 9.62
CA SER A 299 27.00 -9.57 10.12
C SER A 299 26.04 -9.11 9.00
N PRO A 300 26.51 -8.57 7.86
CA PRO A 300 25.67 -8.35 6.68
C PRO A 300 25.01 -9.64 6.16
N ALA A 301 25.76 -10.75 6.07
CA ALA A 301 25.23 -12.03 5.63
C ALA A 301 24.11 -12.55 6.54
N ARG A 302 24.24 -12.41 7.86
CA ARG A 302 23.18 -12.78 8.81
C ARG A 302 21.93 -11.92 8.62
N ARG A 303 22.07 -10.60 8.43
CA ARG A 303 20.92 -9.73 8.16
C ARG A 303 20.28 -10.03 6.83
N PHE A 304 21.06 -10.36 5.81
CA PHE A 304 20.52 -10.82 4.52
C PHE A 304 19.72 -12.14 4.67
N THR A 305 20.25 -13.10 5.44
CA THR A 305 19.49 -14.34 5.75
C THR A 305 18.17 -14.01 6.45
N TRP A 306 18.17 -13.15 7.47
CA TRP A 306 16.92 -12.75 8.14
C TRP A 306 15.93 -12.04 7.21
N LEU A 307 16.42 -11.16 6.34
CA LEU A 307 15.59 -10.51 5.33
C LEU A 307 14.93 -11.54 4.42
N VAL A 308 15.71 -12.45 3.83
CA VAL A 308 15.19 -13.50 2.95
C VAL A 308 14.20 -14.40 3.69
N ASP A 309 14.51 -14.80 4.93
CA ASP A 309 13.64 -15.63 5.76
C ASP A 309 12.29 -14.96 5.99
N VAL A 310 12.28 -13.68 6.39
CA VAL A 310 11.04 -12.93 6.64
C VAL A 310 10.24 -12.74 5.36
N LEU A 311 10.87 -12.34 4.26
CA LEU A 311 10.17 -12.15 2.98
C LEU A 311 9.57 -13.46 2.48
N TYR A 312 10.32 -14.57 2.58
CA TYR A 312 9.86 -15.90 2.19
C TYR A 312 8.64 -16.34 3.03
N ASP A 313 8.73 -16.28 4.35
CA ASP A 313 7.67 -16.71 5.26
C ASP A 313 6.39 -15.87 5.11
N ARG A 314 6.52 -14.58 4.77
CA ARG A 314 5.42 -13.64 4.50
C ARG A 314 4.96 -13.65 3.04
N ARG A 315 5.61 -14.43 2.17
CA ARG A 315 5.32 -14.52 0.72
C ARG A 315 5.43 -13.16 0.01
N VAL A 316 6.32 -12.30 0.50
CA VAL A 316 6.69 -11.05 -0.17
C VAL A 316 7.63 -11.38 -1.33
N LYS A 317 7.36 -10.81 -2.50
CA LYS A 317 8.18 -11.07 -3.69
C LYS A 317 9.51 -10.32 -3.59
N LEU A 318 10.59 -11.01 -3.93
CA LEU A 318 11.94 -10.43 -3.92
C LEU A 318 12.51 -10.44 -5.34
N ILE A 319 12.92 -9.27 -5.80
CA ILE A 319 13.66 -9.09 -7.05
C ILE A 319 15.02 -8.51 -6.67
N MET A 320 16.10 -9.08 -7.18
CA MET A 320 17.41 -8.63 -6.75
C MET A 320 18.46 -8.61 -7.86
N SER A 321 19.46 -7.74 -7.70
CA SER A 321 20.69 -7.79 -8.46
C SER A 321 21.87 -8.15 -7.56
N ALA A 322 22.73 -9.06 -8.02
CA ALA A 322 23.83 -9.63 -7.27
C ALA A 322 25.09 -9.78 -8.10
N ALA A 323 26.24 -9.76 -7.42
CA ALA A 323 27.53 -9.93 -8.07
C ALA A 323 27.75 -11.34 -8.63
N VAL A 324 27.16 -12.36 -7.97
CA VAL A 324 27.36 -13.78 -8.27
C VAL A 324 26.04 -14.54 -8.14
N PRO A 325 25.90 -15.75 -8.70
CA PRO A 325 24.74 -16.62 -8.48
C PRO A 325 24.49 -16.91 -7.00
N PRO A 326 23.25 -17.30 -6.61
CA PRO A 326 22.86 -17.53 -5.22
C PRO A 326 23.80 -18.44 -4.43
N GLU A 327 24.30 -19.51 -5.08
CA GLU A 327 25.16 -20.52 -4.49
C GLU A 327 26.55 -19.97 -4.12
N GLN A 328 26.96 -18.85 -4.72
CA GLN A 328 28.28 -18.22 -4.52
C GLN A 328 28.21 -16.98 -3.62
N LEU A 329 27.02 -16.58 -3.15
CA LEU A 329 26.86 -15.37 -2.36
C LEU A 329 27.60 -15.40 -1.03
N TYR A 330 27.67 -16.56 -0.36
CA TYR A 330 28.39 -16.75 0.90
C TYR A 330 28.80 -18.20 1.06
N THR A 331 30.04 -18.51 0.73
CA THR A 331 30.57 -19.88 0.72
C THR A 331 31.47 -20.19 1.93
N GLU A 332 32.02 -19.16 2.58
CA GLU A 332 32.97 -19.31 3.67
C GLU A 332 32.65 -18.38 4.84
N GLY A 333 32.77 -18.89 6.07
CA GLY A 333 32.60 -18.12 7.30
C GLY A 333 31.58 -18.73 8.27
N PRO A 334 31.24 -18.01 9.36
CA PRO A 334 30.45 -18.57 10.48
C PRO A 334 29.04 -19.06 10.09
N LEU A 335 28.48 -18.57 8.97
CA LEU A 335 27.13 -18.92 8.51
C LEU A 335 27.14 -19.89 7.33
N SER A 336 28.29 -20.39 6.89
CA SER A 336 28.39 -21.26 5.70
C SER A 336 27.54 -22.53 5.78
N HIS A 337 27.25 -23.03 6.98
CA HIS A 337 26.39 -24.20 7.20
C HIS A 337 24.88 -23.86 7.16
N GLU A 338 24.50 -22.63 7.47
CA GLU A 338 23.11 -22.15 7.49
C GLU A 338 22.70 -21.55 6.15
N PHE A 339 23.64 -20.95 5.41
CA PHE A 339 23.39 -20.20 4.19
C PHE A 339 22.80 -21.03 3.03
N PRO A 340 23.06 -22.36 2.87
CA PRO A 340 22.38 -23.20 1.88
C PRO A 340 20.86 -23.15 1.99
N ARG A 341 20.30 -22.96 3.18
CA ARG A 341 18.86 -22.74 3.36
C ARG A 341 18.39 -21.42 2.72
N THR A 342 19.18 -20.37 2.86
CA THR A 342 18.89 -19.07 2.21
C THR A 342 18.94 -19.19 0.70
N VAL A 343 19.93 -19.92 0.15
CA VAL A 343 20.02 -20.22 -1.28
C VAL A 343 18.78 -20.98 -1.78
N SER A 344 18.37 -22.01 -1.05
CA SER A 344 17.18 -22.80 -1.38
C SER A 344 15.92 -21.93 -1.45
N ARG A 345 15.74 -21.02 -0.46
CA ARG A 345 14.62 -20.06 -0.44
C ARG A 345 14.69 -19.07 -1.60
N LEU A 346 15.86 -18.54 -1.91
CA LEU A 346 16.06 -17.63 -3.06
C LEU A 346 15.66 -18.32 -4.37
N ASN A 347 16.05 -19.57 -4.55
CA ASN A 347 15.70 -20.35 -5.76
C ASN A 347 14.19 -20.65 -5.81
N GLU A 348 13.59 -21.02 -4.69
CA GLU A 348 12.14 -21.23 -4.59
C GLU A 348 11.33 -19.96 -4.83
N MET A 349 11.79 -18.80 -4.30
CA MET A 349 11.14 -17.50 -4.50
C MET A 349 11.08 -17.07 -5.98
N GLN A 350 11.91 -17.65 -6.85
CA GLN A 350 11.87 -17.44 -8.29
C GLN A 350 10.89 -18.37 -9.02
N SER A 351 10.34 -19.39 -8.36
CA SER A 351 9.45 -20.37 -8.99
C SER A 351 8.06 -19.77 -9.26
N GLN A 352 7.42 -20.26 -10.32
CA GLN A 352 6.04 -19.91 -10.67
C GLN A 352 5.06 -20.25 -9.54
N GLU A 353 5.31 -21.37 -8.84
CA GLU A 353 4.51 -21.78 -7.70
C GLU A 353 4.56 -20.75 -6.58
N TYR A 354 5.75 -20.32 -6.17
CA TYR A 354 5.92 -19.28 -5.14
C TYR A 354 5.34 -17.94 -5.56
N LEU A 355 5.52 -17.54 -6.81
CA LEU A 355 4.98 -16.28 -7.33
C LEU A 355 3.46 -16.25 -7.31
N SER A 356 2.82 -17.42 -7.43
CA SER A 356 1.36 -17.57 -7.38
C SER A 356 0.77 -17.48 -5.96
N LEU A 357 1.60 -17.64 -4.92
CA LEU A 357 1.13 -17.58 -3.54
C LEU A 357 0.72 -16.17 -3.14
N GLU A 358 -0.44 -16.04 -2.50
CA GLU A 358 -0.84 -14.77 -1.89
C GLU A 358 0.03 -14.42 -0.68
N ARG A 359 0.25 -13.11 -0.47
CA ARG A 359 0.98 -12.63 0.70
C ARG A 359 0.29 -13.09 1.99
N ARG A 360 1.07 -13.60 2.93
CA ARG A 360 0.58 -13.90 4.29
C ARG A 360 0.52 -12.60 5.11
N VAL A 361 -0.67 -12.12 5.35
CA VAL A 361 -0.94 -11.15 6.41
C VAL A 361 -1.06 -11.95 7.71
N VAL A 362 -0.08 -11.86 8.58
CA VAL A 362 -0.20 -12.46 9.92
C VAL A 362 -0.66 -11.34 10.84
N ASP A 363 -1.87 -11.47 11.35
CA ASP A 363 -2.33 -10.63 12.44
C ASP A 363 -1.36 -10.80 13.62
N THR A 364 -0.71 -9.71 13.99
CA THR A 364 0.14 -9.65 15.19
C THR A 364 -0.71 -9.60 16.46
N ALA A 365 -1.75 -10.41 16.53
CA ALA A 365 -2.65 -10.47 17.67
C ALA A 365 -2.21 -11.48 18.73
N LEU A 366 -0.91 -11.62 18.99
CA LEU A 366 -0.36 -12.34 20.15
C LEU A 366 1.08 -11.89 20.45
N THR A 367 1.26 -10.69 20.96
CA THR A 367 2.31 -10.40 21.97
C THR A 367 1.90 -9.17 22.76
#